data_ff59139d643d787a9159abbcd2b50771
#
_entry.id   ff59139d643d787a9159abbcd2b50771
#
_cell.length_a   1.000
_cell.length_b   1.000
_cell.length_c   1.000
_cell.angle_alpha   90.00
_cell.angle_beta   90.00
_cell.angle_gamma   90.00
#
_symmetry.space_group_name_H-M   'P 1'
#
loop_
_entity.id
_entity.type
_entity.pdbx_description
1 polymer ?
#
loop_
_entity_poly.entity_id
_entity_poly.type
_entity_poly.pdbx_seq_one_letter_code
_entity_poly.pdbx_strand_id
1 'polypeptide(L)'
;MGQITGNGTAVTGLGGAAGYGELMISGLDEGSVQIDARAVFENGLTIGGVTYAADKLFVNVNGMLGIGGAISGLPIDLAAMTFPFIAPFKADVDIRLDGEGAESGPIWVDIDPMNDVITITWSEVGFYRRNASLTNVFQLQLYDQGNGNFDVVLRYQSIRWVSGDLEGGWNGL
;
A
#
# COMPACT_ATOMS: atom_id res chain seq x y z
N MET A 1 -12.84 1.50 -18.06
CA MET A 1 -13.51 1.58 -16.74
C MET A 1 -13.28 0.29 -15.99
N GLY A 2 -12.46 0.32 -14.97
CA GLY A 2 -12.21 -0.83 -14.10
C GLY A 2 -13.45 -1.26 -13.34
N GLN A 3 -13.68 -2.56 -13.21
CA GLN A 3 -14.83 -3.11 -12.51
C GLN A 3 -14.39 -3.66 -11.15
N ILE A 4 -14.96 -3.14 -10.06
CA ILE A 4 -14.73 -3.65 -8.71
C ILE A 4 -15.28 -5.06 -8.58
N THR A 5 -14.43 -6.01 -8.17
CA THR A 5 -14.79 -7.43 -8.02
C THR A 5 -14.40 -7.95 -6.64
N GLY A 6 -15.00 -9.07 -6.24
CA GLY A 6 -14.64 -9.82 -5.04
C GLY A 6 -15.46 -9.46 -3.79
N ASN A 7 -15.14 -10.14 -2.68
CA ASN A 7 -15.92 -10.20 -1.45
C ASN A 7 -15.28 -9.47 -0.24
N GLY A 8 -14.31 -8.61 -0.48
CA GLY A 8 -13.58 -7.88 0.59
C GLY A 8 -12.29 -8.54 1.07
N THR A 9 -12.03 -9.81 0.72
CA THR A 9 -10.72 -10.43 0.95
C THR A 9 -9.68 -9.95 -0.05
N ALA A 10 -8.40 -10.19 0.22
CA ALA A 10 -7.33 -9.85 -0.71
C ALA A 10 -7.53 -10.59 -2.05
N VAL A 11 -7.34 -9.88 -3.14
CA VAL A 11 -7.31 -10.47 -4.50
C VAL A 11 -5.97 -11.14 -4.70
N THR A 12 -5.98 -12.33 -5.29
CA THR A 12 -4.78 -13.13 -5.63
C THR A 12 -4.82 -13.54 -7.09
N GLY A 13 -3.74 -14.14 -7.59
CA GLY A 13 -3.64 -14.52 -9.00
C GLY A 13 -3.26 -13.35 -9.91
N LEU A 14 -2.69 -12.29 -9.33
CA LEU A 14 -2.27 -11.08 -10.03
C LEU A 14 -0.86 -11.20 -10.67
N GLY A 15 -0.32 -12.41 -10.76
CA GLY A 15 1.06 -12.62 -11.21
C GLY A 15 2.09 -12.53 -10.09
N GLY A 16 3.38 -12.53 -10.47
CA GLY A 16 4.49 -12.51 -9.52
C GLY A 16 4.64 -13.77 -8.67
N ALA A 17 5.67 -13.83 -7.84
CA ALA A 17 6.03 -15.03 -7.07
C ALA A 17 5.00 -15.37 -5.97
N ALA A 18 4.32 -14.36 -5.42
CA ALA A 18 3.33 -14.53 -4.35
C ALA A 18 1.88 -14.45 -4.84
N GLY A 19 1.66 -14.17 -6.13
CA GLY A 19 0.32 -14.00 -6.70
C GLY A 19 -0.32 -12.64 -6.38
N TYR A 20 0.48 -11.65 -5.98
CA TYR A 20 0.03 -10.30 -5.62
C TYR A 20 0.59 -9.19 -6.54
N GLY A 21 1.25 -9.56 -7.67
CA GLY A 21 1.87 -8.67 -8.64
C GLY A 21 3.35 -8.90 -8.81
N GLU A 22 3.96 -8.22 -9.80
CA GLU A 22 5.35 -8.44 -10.20
C GLU A 22 6.35 -7.55 -9.47
N LEU A 23 5.94 -6.38 -8.96
CA LEU A 23 6.84 -5.47 -8.27
C LEU A 23 6.86 -5.79 -6.77
N MET A 24 8.05 -6.03 -6.23
CA MET A 24 8.26 -6.32 -4.81
C MET A 24 9.04 -5.20 -4.13
N ILE A 25 8.51 -4.72 -2.99
CA ILE A 25 9.16 -3.77 -2.09
C ILE A 25 9.46 -4.52 -0.79
N SER A 26 10.74 -4.57 -0.39
CA SER A 26 11.19 -5.30 0.80
C SER A 26 12.38 -4.61 1.47
N GLY A 27 12.72 -5.03 2.68
CA GLY A 27 13.92 -4.59 3.39
C GLY A 27 13.88 -3.17 3.93
N LEU A 28 12.70 -2.58 4.07
CA LEU A 28 12.49 -1.22 4.56
C LEU A 28 11.76 -1.21 5.90
N ASP A 29 12.04 -0.19 6.70
CA ASP A 29 11.32 0.17 7.92
C ASP A 29 10.49 1.42 7.68
N GLU A 30 11.08 2.36 6.96
CA GLU A 30 10.53 3.67 6.71
C GLU A 30 10.65 4.06 5.23
N GLY A 31 9.82 5.02 4.83
CA GLY A 31 9.90 5.65 3.52
C GLY A 31 8.93 5.12 2.48
N SER A 32 9.10 5.61 1.27
CA SER A 32 8.22 5.27 0.14
C SER A 32 9.01 4.89 -1.09
N VAL A 33 8.43 4.00 -1.88
CA VAL A 33 8.93 3.63 -3.21
C VAL A 33 7.99 4.20 -4.27
N GLN A 34 8.56 4.93 -5.22
CA GLN A 34 7.80 5.48 -6.36
C GLN A 34 7.44 4.35 -7.33
N ILE A 35 6.20 4.37 -7.81
CA ILE A 35 5.72 3.48 -8.86
C ILE A 35 5.21 4.31 -10.04
N ASP A 36 5.25 3.73 -11.24
CA ASP A 36 4.74 4.33 -12.47
C ASP A 36 3.48 3.59 -12.92
N ALA A 37 2.33 4.22 -12.68
CA ALA A 37 1.02 3.67 -13.02
C ALA A 37 0.39 4.31 -14.27
N ARG A 38 1.19 4.97 -15.14
CA ARG A 38 0.68 5.63 -16.37
C ARG A 38 0.05 4.66 -17.36
N ALA A 39 0.40 3.39 -17.30
CA ALA A 39 -0.23 2.36 -18.14
C ALA A 39 -1.70 2.12 -17.78
N VAL A 40 -2.11 2.43 -16.55
CA VAL A 40 -3.49 2.35 -16.05
C VAL A 40 -4.14 3.74 -16.07
N PHE A 41 -3.47 4.74 -15.49
CA PHE A 41 -4.00 6.10 -15.34
C PHE A 41 -3.37 7.05 -16.36
N GLU A 42 -3.75 6.91 -17.64
CA GLU A 42 -3.20 7.74 -18.73
C GLU A 42 -3.47 9.24 -18.56
N ASN A 43 -4.59 9.59 -17.92
CA ASN A 43 -4.99 10.97 -17.65
C ASN A 43 -4.62 11.44 -16.23
N GLY A 44 -3.78 10.66 -15.51
CA GLY A 44 -3.47 10.93 -14.11
C GLY A 44 -4.64 10.69 -13.15
N LEU A 45 -4.51 11.18 -11.92
CA LEU A 45 -5.52 11.07 -10.86
C LEU A 45 -5.95 12.48 -10.42
N THR A 46 -7.24 12.78 -10.49
CA THR A 46 -7.78 14.11 -10.14
C THR A 46 -8.38 14.09 -8.74
N ILE A 47 -7.84 14.93 -7.86
CA ILE A 47 -8.26 15.04 -6.46
C ILE A 47 -8.45 16.52 -6.14
N GLY A 48 -9.65 16.92 -5.70
CA GLY A 48 -9.95 18.31 -5.34
C GLY A 48 -9.77 19.29 -6.51
N GLY A 49 -9.93 18.82 -7.76
CA GLY A 49 -9.75 19.63 -8.97
C GLY A 49 -8.29 19.78 -9.44
N VAL A 50 -7.35 19.10 -8.80
CA VAL A 50 -5.94 19.05 -9.21
C VAL A 50 -5.64 17.65 -9.77
N THR A 51 -5.02 17.59 -10.96
CA THR A 51 -4.61 16.34 -11.58
C THR A 51 -3.14 16.05 -11.26
N TYR A 52 -2.89 14.89 -10.69
CA TYR A 52 -1.57 14.36 -10.35
C TYR A 52 -1.14 13.34 -11.40
N ALA A 53 0.13 13.40 -11.81
CA ALA A 53 0.70 12.46 -12.76
C ALA A 53 0.80 11.05 -12.13
N ALA A 54 0.43 10.02 -12.89
CA ALA A 54 0.39 8.65 -12.37
C ALA A 54 1.79 7.99 -12.22
N ASP A 55 2.86 8.65 -12.67
CA ASP A 55 4.24 8.28 -12.32
C ASP A 55 4.70 8.90 -10.98
N LYS A 56 3.83 9.61 -10.27
CA LYS A 56 4.07 10.24 -8.96
C LYS A 56 3.23 9.59 -7.86
N LEU A 57 3.13 8.28 -7.88
CA LEU A 57 2.54 7.48 -6.82
C LEU A 57 3.66 6.89 -5.95
N PHE A 58 3.52 6.98 -4.63
CA PHE A 58 4.56 6.63 -3.67
C PHE A 58 3.99 5.66 -2.64
N VAL A 59 4.30 4.37 -2.82
CA VAL A 59 3.90 3.30 -1.87
C VAL A 59 4.74 3.44 -0.62
N ASN A 60 4.11 3.78 0.49
CA ASN A 60 4.78 3.93 1.78
C ASN A 60 4.71 2.62 2.59
N VAL A 61 5.82 2.27 3.23
CA VAL A 61 5.94 1.04 4.04
C VAL A 61 4.84 0.99 5.10
N ASN A 62 4.57 2.11 5.75
CA ASN A 62 3.64 2.27 6.87
C ASN A 62 2.16 2.30 6.44
N GLY A 63 1.81 1.56 5.37
CA GLY A 63 0.44 1.30 4.97
C GLY A 63 -0.28 2.47 4.31
N MET A 64 0.45 3.32 3.58
CA MET A 64 -0.10 4.49 2.89
C MET A 64 0.34 4.57 1.43
N LEU A 65 -0.39 5.34 0.64
CA LEU A 65 -0.03 5.74 -0.73
C LEU A 65 -0.02 7.26 -0.82
N GLY A 66 1.13 7.87 -1.07
CA GLY A 66 1.25 9.29 -1.41
C GLY A 66 0.96 9.53 -2.89
N ILE A 67 0.25 10.60 -3.22
CA ILE A 67 -0.10 10.99 -4.59
C ILE A 67 0.51 12.36 -4.87
N GLY A 68 1.51 12.41 -5.75
CA GLY A 68 2.26 13.63 -6.05
C GLY A 68 3.41 13.92 -5.09
N GLY A 69 3.56 13.17 -3.99
CA GLY A 69 4.64 13.35 -3.02
C GLY A 69 4.96 12.09 -2.23
N ALA A 70 6.24 11.94 -1.86
CA ALA A 70 6.71 10.82 -1.05
C ALA A 70 6.46 11.06 0.45
N ILE A 71 6.01 10.03 1.14
CA ILE A 71 5.86 10.00 2.60
C ILE A 71 7.17 9.44 3.18
N SER A 72 7.89 10.23 3.98
CA SER A 72 9.25 9.89 4.42
C SER A 72 9.31 8.91 5.60
N GLY A 73 8.20 8.67 6.29
CA GLY A 73 8.14 7.81 7.46
C GLY A 73 6.71 7.59 7.90
N LEU A 74 6.51 7.33 9.19
CA LEU A 74 5.19 7.29 9.81
C LEU A 74 4.76 8.71 10.24
N PRO A 75 3.88 9.41 9.50
CA PRO A 75 3.50 10.77 9.87
C PRO A 75 2.66 10.77 11.15
N ILE A 76 3.08 11.58 12.11
CA ILE A 76 2.34 11.79 13.38
C ILE A 76 1.08 12.64 13.13
N ASP A 77 1.23 13.69 12.32
CA ASP A 77 0.12 14.60 11.98
C ASP A 77 -0.21 14.51 10.49
N LEU A 78 -1.32 13.87 10.16
CA LEU A 78 -1.81 13.74 8.79
C LEU A 78 -2.33 15.07 8.23
N ALA A 79 -2.73 16.02 9.08
CA ALA A 79 -3.19 17.32 8.64
C ALA A 79 -2.05 18.22 8.14
N ALA A 80 -0.80 17.90 8.51
CA ALA A 80 0.39 18.59 8.02
C ALA A 80 0.84 18.15 6.62
N MET A 81 0.22 17.11 6.04
CA MET A 81 0.54 16.63 4.69
C MET A 81 0.15 17.67 3.65
N THR A 82 1.07 17.96 2.72
CA THR A 82 0.89 19.00 1.68
C THR A 82 0.46 18.44 0.32
N PHE A 83 0.27 17.14 0.22
CA PHE A 83 -0.20 16.43 -0.97
C PHE A 83 -1.23 15.36 -0.58
N PRO A 84 -2.10 14.92 -1.50
CA PRO A 84 -3.08 13.87 -1.22
C PRO A 84 -2.41 12.53 -0.89
N PHE A 85 -3.07 11.77 -0.02
CA PHE A 85 -2.67 10.40 0.29
C PHE A 85 -3.90 9.53 0.57
N ILE A 86 -3.73 8.23 0.46
CA ILE A 86 -4.70 7.21 0.88
C ILE A 86 -4.01 6.37 1.95
N ALA A 87 -4.68 6.14 3.07
CA ALA A 87 -4.14 5.40 4.21
C ALA A 87 -5.03 4.17 4.53
N PRO A 88 -4.86 3.05 3.83
CA PRO A 88 -5.57 1.81 4.12
C PRO A 88 -5.39 1.36 5.57
N PHE A 89 -4.14 1.40 6.05
CA PHE A 89 -3.80 0.98 7.40
C PHE A 89 -2.52 1.68 7.84
N LYS A 90 -2.64 2.92 8.33
CA LYS A 90 -1.50 3.68 8.85
C LYS A 90 -1.03 3.11 10.18
N ALA A 91 0.10 2.43 10.18
CA ALA A 91 0.76 1.89 11.36
C ALA A 91 2.26 1.69 11.11
N ASP A 92 3.02 1.47 12.18
CA ASP A 92 4.49 1.33 12.14
C ASP A 92 4.91 -0.06 11.61
N VAL A 93 4.77 -0.24 10.29
CA VAL A 93 5.11 -1.47 9.57
C VAL A 93 6.60 -1.57 9.36
N ASP A 94 7.18 -2.73 9.66
CA ASP A 94 8.59 -3.05 9.42
C ASP A 94 8.72 -4.28 8.53
N ILE A 95 9.25 -4.10 7.31
CA ILE A 95 9.46 -5.19 6.34
C ILE A 95 10.93 -5.55 6.17
N ARG A 96 11.77 -5.21 7.14
CA ARG A 96 13.16 -5.67 7.19
C ARG A 96 13.23 -7.11 7.69
N LEU A 97 14.13 -7.87 7.10
CA LEU A 97 14.43 -9.23 7.53
C LEU A 97 15.61 -9.22 8.50
N ASP A 98 15.63 -10.13 9.47
CA ASP A 98 16.79 -10.34 10.34
C ASP A 98 17.38 -11.77 10.23
N GLY A 99 16.69 -12.66 9.54
CA GLY A 99 17.10 -14.04 9.34
C GLY A 99 16.81 -14.94 10.55
N GLU A 100 16.03 -14.45 11.53
CA GLU A 100 15.72 -15.16 12.75
C GLU A 100 14.20 -15.28 12.98
N GLY A 101 13.72 -16.50 13.11
CA GLY A 101 12.33 -16.77 13.49
C GLY A 101 11.31 -16.46 12.40
N ALA A 102 10.20 -15.81 12.78
CA ALA A 102 9.15 -15.39 11.86
C ALA A 102 9.54 -14.07 11.19
N GLU A 103 9.45 -14.01 9.87
CA GLU A 103 9.83 -12.84 9.08
C GLU A 103 8.61 -12.08 8.57
N SER A 104 8.75 -10.76 8.50
CA SER A 104 7.77 -9.89 7.85
C SER A 104 7.77 -10.10 6.34
N GLY A 105 6.58 -10.18 5.76
CA GLY A 105 6.43 -10.25 4.31
C GLY A 105 6.67 -8.90 3.63
N PRO A 106 6.82 -8.90 2.29
CA PRO A 106 7.03 -7.70 1.49
C PRO A 106 5.71 -7.01 1.13
N ILE A 107 5.83 -5.84 0.49
CA ILE A 107 4.73 -5.20 -0.21
C ILE A 107 4.84 -5.58 -1.69
N TRP A 108 3.72 -5.94 -2.29
CA TRP A 108 3.62 -6.26 -3.70
C TRP A 108 2.79 -5.20 -4.42
N VAL A 109 3.17 -4.92 -5.67
CA VAL A 109 2.40 -4.02 -6.53
C VAL A 109 2.13 -4.70 -7.85
N ASP A 110 0.87 -4.73 -8.23
CA ASP A 110 0.39 -5.15 -9.54
C ASP A 110 -0.13 -3.93 -10.31
N ILE A 111 0.27 -3.81 -11.57
CA ILE A 111 -0.17 -2.77 -12.49
C ILE A 111 -0.83 -3.47 -13.67
N ASP A 112 -2.16 -3.51 -13.69
CA ASP A 112 -2.96 -4.23 -14.69
C ASP A 112 -3.72 -3.28 -15.62
N PRO A 113 -3.11 -2.89 -16.75
CA PRO A 113 -3.78 -2.01 -17.72
C PRO A 113 -4.91 -2.70 -18.51
N MET A 114 -5.02 -4.04 -18.46
CA MET A 114 -6.11 -4.75 -19.11
C MET A 114 -7.42 -4.66 -18.32
N ASN A 115 -7.33 -4.53 -17.02
CA ASN A 115 -8.47 -4.41 -16.12
C ASN A 115 -8.60 -3.00 -15.50
N ASP A 116 -7.82 -2.04 -15.97
CA ASP A 116 -7.81 -0.63 -15.52
C ASP A 116 -7.61 -0.51 -14.00
N VAL A 117 -6.68 -1.27 -13.41
CA VAL A 117 -6.48 -1.30 -11.95
C VAL A 117 -5.00 -1.39 -11.56
N ILE A 118 -4.65 -0.72 -10.47
CA ILE A 118 -3.44 -1.04 -9.69
C ILE A 118 -3.85 -1.67 -8.37
N THR A 119 -3.08 -2.65 -7.91
CA THR A 119 -3.28 -3.31 -6.62
C THR A 119 -1.98 -3.25 -5.82
N ILE A 120 -2.05 -2.74 -4.60
CA ILE A 120 -0.93 -2.70 -3.66
C ILE A 120 -1.29 -3.59 -2.49
N THR A 121 -0.46 -4.60 -2.23
CA THR A 121 -0.69 -5.60 -1.18
C THR A 121 0.42 -5.55 -0.15
N TRP A 122 0.09 -5.16 1.07
CA TRP A 122 0.93 -5.41 2.23
C TRP A 122 0.67 -6.85 2.68
N SER A 123 1.63 -7.74 2.36
CA SER A 123 1.45 -9.20 2.47
C SER A 123 2.20 -9.74 3.66
N GLU A 124 1.47 -10.17 4.69
CA GLU A 124 2.04 -10.74 5.92
C GLU A 124 3.04 -9.80 6.61
N VAL A 125 2.72 -8.49 6.60
CA VAL A 125 3.61 -7.48 7.17
C VAL A 125 3.56 -7.47 8.69
N GLY A 126 4.74 -7.45 9.31
CA GLY A 126 4.95 -7.27 10.74
C GLY A 126 5.03 -5.79 11.13
N PHE A 127 5.47 -5.52 12.36
CA PHE A 127 5.53 -4.17 12.93
C PHE A 127 6.94 -3.87 13.45
N TYR A 128 7.13 -2.63 13.89
CA TYR A 128 8.41 -2.07 14.35
C TYR A 128 9.27 -3.07 15.12
N ARG A 129 10.60 -2.97 14.94
CA ARG A 129 11.65 -3.87 15.44
C ARG A 129 11.66 -5.26 14.83
N ARG A 130 11.26 -5.39 13.53
CA ARG A 130 11.21 -6.67 12.81
C ARG A 130 10.35 -7.72 13.50
N ASN A 131 9.30 -7.28 14.17
CA ASN A 131 8.43 -8.18 14.90
C ASN A 131 7.36 -8.74 13.96
N ALA A 132 7.49 -10.00 13.56
CA ALA A 132 6.55 -10.72 12.73
C ALA A 132 5.81 -11.85 13.48
N SER A 133 5.73 -11.76 14.82
CA SER A 133 4.96 -12.70 15.64
C SER A 133 3.46 -12.65 15.32
N LEU A 134 2.98 -11.49 14.88
CA LEU A 134 1.67 -11.24 14.28
C LEU A 134 1.87 -10.51 12.97
N THR A 135 1.11 -10.86 11.93
CA THR A 135 1.22 -10.22 10.63
C THR A 135 -0.13 -9.79 10.09
N ASN A 136 -0.15 -8.72 9.31
CA ASN A 136 -1.34 -8.20 8.64
C ASN A 136 -1.28 -8.46 7.13
N VAL A 137 -2.44 -8.71 6.52
CA VAL A 137 -2.63 -8.75 5.07
C VAL A 137 -3.76 -7.79 4.70
N PHE A 138 -3.43 -6.75 3.95
CA PHE A 138 -4.40 -5.78 3.45
C PHE A 138 -4.00 -5.26 2.07
N GLN A 139 -4.97 -4.76 1.31
CA GLN A 139 -4.78 -4.25 -0.04
C GLN A 139 -5.45 -2.90 -0.23
N LEU A 140 -4.82 -2.10 -1.08
CA LEU A 140 -5.38 -0.93 -1.73
C LEU A 140 -5.50 -1.23 -3.22
N GLN A 141 -6.68 -1.03 -3.78
CA GLN A 141 -6.90 -1.05 -5.23
C GLN A 141 -7.40 0.32 -5.69
N LEU A 142 -6.82 0.82 -6.80
CA LEU A 142 -7.31 2.00 -7.49
C LEU A 142 -7.75 1.57 -8.89
N TYR A 143 -9.02 1.79 -9.22
CA TYR A 143 -9.62 1.49 -10.51
C TYR A 143 -9.77 2.77 -11.32
N ASP A 144 -9.17 2.84 -12.52
CA ASP A 144 -9.36 3.98 -13.41
C ASP A 144 -10.80 4.01 -13.93
N GLN A 145 -11.45 5.17 -13.81
CA GLN A 145 -12.78 5.44 -14.31
C GLN A 145 -12.76 6.43 -15.49
N GLY A 146 -11.55 6.75 -15.96
CA GLY A 146 -11.30 7.66 -17.08
C GLY A 146 -11.37 9.14 -16.70
N ASN A 147 -10.70 9.96 -17.50
CA ASN A 147 -10.63 11.42 -17.31
C ASN A 147 -10.10 11.86 -15.93
N GLY A 148 -9.20 11.07 -15.35
CA GLY A 148 -8.62 11.32 -14.03
C GLY A 148 -9.51 10.90 -12.85
N ASN A 149 -10.69 10.37 -13.09
CA ASN A 149 -11.56 9.82 -12.04
C ASN A 149 -11.12 8.41 -11.70
N PHE A 150 -11.25 8.03 -10.43
CA PHE A 150 -10.91 6.69 -9.97
C PHE A 150 -11.72 6.27 -8.75
N ASP A 151 -11.89 4.96 -8.61
CA ASP A 151 -12.46 4.35 -7.41
C ASP A 151 -11.37 3.79 -6.52
N VAL A 152 -11.61 3.84 -5.21
CA VAL A 152 -10.72 3.29 -4.17
C VAL A 152 -11.39 2.11 -3.50
N VAL A 153 -10.71 0.97 -3.46
CA VAL A 153 -11.17 -0.22 -2.73
C VAL A 153 -10.13 -0.62 -1.70
N LEU A 154 -10.56 -0.73 -0.46
CA LEU A 154 -9.73 -1.22 0.64
C LEU A 154 -10.18 -2.64 1.00
N ARG A 155 -9.21 -3.56 1.12
CA ARG A 155 -9.46 -4.96 1.47
C ARG A 155 -8.61 -5.37 2.66
N TYR A 156 -9.24 -6.03 3.61
CA TYR A 156 -8.59 -6.48 4.84
C TYR A 156 -8.79 -7.99 5.00
N GLN A 157 -7.77 -8.78 4.66
CA GLN A 157 -7.84 -10.23 4.78
C GLN A 157 -7.56 -10.68 6.21
N SER A 158 -6.53 -10.08 6.83
CA SER A 158 -6.12 -10.42 8.18
C SER A 158 -5.52 -9.18 8.84
N ILE A 159 -6.12 -8.76 9.97
CA ILE A 159 -5.58 -7.70 10.82
C ILE A 159 -5.39 -8.31 12.21
N ARG A 160 -4.15 -8.64 12.55
CA ARG A 160 -3.78 -9.31 13.79
C ARG A 160 -3.05 -8.40 14.77
N TRP A 161 -2.59 -7.25 14.28
CA TRP A 161 -2.01 -6.18 15.10
C TRP A 161 -2.53 -4.83 14.61
N VAL A 162 -2.62 -3.82 15.49
CA VAL A 162 -3.25 -2.53 15.18
C VAL A 162 -2.35 -1.33 15.48
N SER A 163 -1.33 -1.48 16.33
CA SER A 163 -0.34 -0.43 16.57
C SER A 163 1.03 -1.05 16.78
N GLY A 164 2.07 -0.34 16.35
CA GLY A 164 3.45 -0.66 16.68
C GLY A 164 3.85 -0.12 18.07
N ASP A 165 5.00 -0.55 18.59
CA ASP A 165 5.51 -0.12 19.89
C ASP A 165 5.70 1.40 20.00
N LEU A 166 6.05 2.09 18.90
CA LEU A 166 6.22 3.55 18.87
C LEU A 166 4.90 4.32 18.93
N GLU A 167 3.78 3.72 18.58
CA GLU A 167 2.45 4.33 18.64
C GLU A 167 1.76 4.13 20.00
N GLY A 168 2.49 3.66 21.00
CA GLY A 168 1.95 3.39 22.35
C GLY A 168 1.28 2.03 22.48
N GLY A 169 1.41 1.16 21.45
CA GLY A 169 0.98 -0.23 21.52
C GLY A 169 1.98 -1.10 22.28
N TRP A 170 1.51 -2.25 22.75
CA TRP A 170 2.35 -3.28 23.34
C TRP A 170 2.17 -4.58 22.56
N ASN A 171 3.27 -5.10 21.97
CA ASN A 171 3.26 -6.30 21.13
C ASN A 171 2.20 -6.24 20.00
N GLY A 172 2.02 -5.08 19.37
CA GLY A 172 1.11 -4.90 18.25
C GLY A 172 -0.38 -4.69 18.62
N LEU A 173 -0.69 -4.51 19.89
CA LEU A 173 -2.07 -4.32 20.40
C LEU A 173 -2.32 -2.91 20.92
#